data_3716d08414b591e4656416c19091e1d7
#
_entry.id   3716d08414b591e4656416c19091e1d7
#
_cell.length_a   1.000
_cell.length_b   1.000
_cell.length_c   1.000
_cell.angle_alpha   90.00
_cell.angle_beta   90.00
_cell.angle_gamma   90.00
#
_symmetry.space_group_name_H-M   'P 1'
#
loop_
_entity.id
_entity.type
_entity.pdbx_description
1 polymer ?
#
loop_
_entity_poly.entity_id
_entity_poly.type
_entity_poly.pdbx_seq_one_letter_code
_entity_poly.pdbx_strand_id
1 'polypeptide(L)'
;NAALFLEVIMVINEVVTENEWRKQFPLVDQEYIWEYPMFREQSEKPEMLFSNQDNSLTNDLGIYIHVPFCLYRCPMCSFYMETVKDRGMSFDYTNALIREFETYAKSFDFSQKKLRAIYFGGGTASLLEPSDIERLIKVIKENIVHNESAELTVENHPCVSSFDYLKELRRIGINRVSFGIQSFNDEDLKILGLRQRKQQNLSILNSAIELGFDTVAADLIYSIPNQTLEGFMDNVKCLVSMGISTISLYSMGLSERQEELNSLLPDQSIEKEMFLNSMNYLRGKGYIQVAQPDFCLPGHINADTEITWKAPQGEQIALGAGAWSYFNNYIYCNTHNSKKYMDDVLNQGYSIQQLQKATLDDQMSRYMVLGARCFKIPFKPFKSFFGIDLFDVFGQEIRILKEQGLISVSEDAICVSEEGRYYVDNISKTFFSFANRCRLQPYCYGIGDEWR
;
A
#
# COMPACT_ATOMS: atom_id res chain seq x y z
N ASN A 1 -29.83 -5.80 18.22
CA ASN A 1 -29.24 -4.59 17.59
C ASN A 1 -28.66 -4.88 16.20
N ALA A 2 -28.20 -6.09 15.91
CA ALA A 2 -27.79 -6.49 14.55
C ALA A 2 -28.97 -6.49 13.56
N ALA A 3 -30.17 -6.88 13.99
CA ALA A 3 -31.37 -6.87 13.14
C ALA A 3 -31.80 -5.45 12.75
N LEU A 4 -31.74 -4.48 13.68
CA LEU A 4 -32.06 -3.06 13.40
C LEU A 4 -31.02 -2.44 12.45
N PHE A 5 -29.77 -2.87 12.54
CA PHE A 5 -28.68 -2.45 11.68
C PHE A 5 -28.83 -3.01 10.25
N LEU A 6 -29.30 -4.27 10.12
CA LEU A 6 -29.63 -4.91 8.85
C LEU A 6 -30.83 -4.26 8.15
N GLU A 7 -31.88 -3.89 8.92
CA GLU A 7 -33.02 -3.13 8.36
C GLU A 7 -32.56 -1.76 7.83
N VAL A 8 -31.66 -1.07 8.51
CA VAL A 8 -31.09 0.20 8.06
C VAL A 8 -30.23 0.01 6.81
N ILE A 9 -29.40 -1.04 6.73
CA ILE A 9 -28.60 -1.37 5.55
C ILE A 9 -29.51 -1.74 4.37
N MET A 10 -30.56 -2.53 4.57
CA MET A 10 -31.49 -2.89 3.49
C MET A 10 -32.26 -1.70 2.94
N VAL A 11 -32.74 -0.80 3.82
CA VAL A 11 -33.45 0.42 3.41
C VAL A 11 -32.53 1.41 2.66
N ILE A 12 -31.25 1.46 3.05
CA ILE A 12 -30.27 2.34 2.40
C ILE A 12 -29.84 1.79 1.03
N ASN A 13 -29.74 0.47 0.87
CA ASN A 13 -29.40 -0.19 -0.40
C ASN A 13 -30.51 -0.06 -1.46
N GLU A 14 -31.77 0.18 -1.08
CA GLU A 14 -32.87 0.47 -2.03
C GLU A 14 -32.79 1.87 -2.65
N VAL A 15 -32.06 2.80 -2.06
CA VAL A 15 -32.02 4.22 -2.50
C VAL A 15 -30.89 4.53 -3.48
N VAL A 16 -29.78 3.76 -3.45
CA VAL A 16 -28.72 3.88 -4.46
C VAL A 16 -29.10 2.97 -5.64
N THR A 17 -29.67 3.56 -6.66
CA THR A 17 -30.25 2.82 -7.80
C THR A 17 -29.20 1.87 -8.44
N GLU A 18 -29.59 0.62 -8.64
CA GLU A 18 -28.87 -0.44 -9.37
C GLU A 18 -28.23 0.03 -10.69
N ASN A 19 -28.72 1.14 -11.25
CA ASN A 19 -28.28 1.73 -12.51
C ASN A 19 -26.96 2.53 -12.41
N GLU A 20 -26.63 3.14 -11.28
CA GLU A 20 -25.38 3.91 -11.16
C GLU A 20 -24.17 3.01 -10.99
N TRP A 21 -24.34 1.87 -10.35
CA TRP A 21 -23.33 0.84 -10.19
C TRP A 21 -22.93 0.16 -11.50
N ARG A 22 -23.90 -0.14 -12.34
CA ARG A 22 -23.68 -0.80 -13.64
C ARG A 22 -22.94 0.08 -14.63
N LYS A 23 -22.94 1.40 -14.44
CA LYS A 23 -22.20 2.34 -15.30
C LYS A 23 -20.68 2.35 -15.05
N GLN A 24 -20.24 1.82 -13.91
CA GLN A 24 -18.80 1.75 -13.58
C GLN A 24 -18.10 0.51 -14.17
N PHE A 25 -18.82 -0.51 -14.57
CA PHE A 25 -18.30 -1.67 -15.28
C PHE A 25 -18.67 -1.59 -16.77
N PRO A 26 -17.70 -1.59 -17.72
CA PRO A 26 -16.39 -2.24 -17.69
C PRO A 26 -15.18 -1.27 -17.69
N LEU A 27 -15.30 -0.07 -17.17
CA LEU A 27 -14.14 0.84 -17.15
C LEU A 27 -13.12 0.35 -16.11
N VAL A 28 -11.87 0.23 -16.52
CA VAL A 28 -10.76 0.00 -15.60
C VAL A 28 -10.56 1.26 -14.78
N ASP A 29 -10.76 1.13 -13.48
CA ASP A 29 -10.37 2.16 -12.56
C ASP A 29 -8.88 1.96 -12.24
N GLN A 30 -8.04 2.86 -12.73
CA GLN A 30 -6.58 2.82 -12.53
C GLN A 30 -6.15 3.36 -11.17
N GLU A 31 -7.09 3.73 -10.32
CA GLU A 31 -6.79 4.21 -8.98
C GLU A 31 -6.63 3.04 -8.03
N TYR A 32 -5.40 2.82 -7.57
CA TYR A 32 -5.07 1.83 -6.55
C TYR A 32 -5.69 2.19 -5.21
N ILE A 33 -6.20 1.18 -4.51
CA ILE A 33 -6.67 1.31 -3.13
C ILE A 33 -5.48 0.98 -2.23
N TRP A 34 -4.87 2.00 -1.63
CA TRP A 34 -3.78 1.82 -0.67
C TRP A 34 -4.29 1.63 0.75
N GLU A 35 -5.35 2.37 1.10
CA GLU A 35 -5.92 2.43 2.44
C GLU A 35 -7.45 2.28 2.40
N TYR A 36 -8.01 1.65 3.41
CA TYR A 36 -9.45 1.55 3.61
C TYR A 36 -9.79 1.35 5.09
N PRO A 37 -10.85 1.97 5.68
CA PRO A 37 -11.80 2.88 5.04
C PRO A 37 -11.21 4.26 4.77
N MET A 38 -11.91 5.03 3.92
CA MET A 38 -11.57 6.40 3.60
C MET A 38 -12.10 7.36 4.64
N PHE A 39 -11.44 8.52 4.82
CA PHE A 39 -11.90 9.51 5.79
C PHE A 39 -13.26 10.11 5.43
N ARG A 40 -14.06 10.40 6.46
CA ARG A 40 -15.27 11.21 6.38
C ARG A 40 -14.90 12.68 6.56
N GLU A 41 -15.88 13.58 6.28
CA GLU A 41 -15.66 15.02 6.44
C GLU A 41 -15.35 15.44 7.89
N GLN A 42 -15.93 14.75 8.87
CA GLN A 42 -15.71 15.08 10.29
C GLN A 42 -14.61 14.18 10.86
N SER A 43 -13.52 14.80 11.29
CA SER A 43 -12.46 14.16 12.05
C SER A 43 -12.82 14.12 13.54
N GLU A 44 -12.49 13.01 14.20
CA GLU A 44 -12.51 12.91 15.66
C GLU A 44 -11.28 13.62 16.24
N LYS A 45 -11.32 13.92 17.55
CA LYS A 45 -10.17 14.53 18.22
C LYS A 45 -9.04 13.52 18.37
N PRO A 46 -7.79 13.86 18.06
CA PRO A 46 -6.64 12.94 18.14
C PRO A 46 -6.47 12.25 19.49
N GLU A 47 -6.83 12.92 20.60
CA GLU A 47 -6.74 12.37 21.96
C GLU A 47 -7.62 11.12 22.16
N MET A 48 -8.65 10.96 21.34
CA MET A 48 -9.54 9.78 21.40
C MET A 48 -8.82 8.49 21.04
N LEU A 49 -7.81 8.53 20.18
CA LEU A 49 -6.99 7.37 19.88
C LEU A 49 -6.31 6.86 21.15
N PHE A 50 -5.73 7.76 21.95
CA PHE A 50 -4.93 7.43 23.12
C PHE A 50 -5.76 7.19 24.40
N SER A 51 -7.03 7.63 24.43
CA SER A 51 -7.92 7.45 25.57
C SER A 51 -8.72 6.14 25.54
N ASN A 52 -8.89 5.51 24.38
CA ASN A 52 -9.59 4.24 24.21
C ASN A 52 -8.58 3.10 24.15
N GLN A 53 -8.14 2.61 25.30
CA GLN A 53 -7.27 1.43 25.35
C GLN A 53 -8.06 0.17 25.01
N ASP A 54 -7.45 -0.71 24.20
CA ASP A 54 -7.84 -2.11 23.97
C ASP A 54 -9.05 -2.38 23.07
N ASN A 55 -9.05 -1.80 21.85
CA ASN A 55 -9.92 -2.25 20.76
C ASN A 55 -9.15 -3.07 19.69
N SER A 56 -7.95 -3.51 20.02
CA SER A 56 -7.10 -4.26 19.09
C SER A 56 -7.66 -5.67 18.85
N LEU A 57 -7.77 -6.06 17.58
CA LEU A 57 -8.29 -7.36 17.16
C LEU A 57 -7.17 -8.39 16.92
N THR A 58 -5.91 -8.01 17.06
CA THR A 58 -4.76 -8.87 16.74
C THR A 58 -3.55 -8.57 17.61
N ASN A 59 -2.69 -9.58 17.75
CA ASN A 59 -1.36 -9.40 18.31
C ASN A 59 -0.30 -9.05 17.24
N ASP A 60 -0.56 -9.33 15.96
CA ASP A 60 0.33 -8.97 14.87
C ASP A 60 0.32 -7.44 14.65
N LEU A 61 1.50 -6.82 14.55
CA LEU A 61 1.67 -5.38 14.36
C LEU A 61 2.72 -5.08 13.28
N GLY A 62 2.38 -4.20 12.34
CA GLY A 62 3.30 -3.56 11.42
C GLY A 62 3.65 -2.15 11.86
N ILE A 63 4.88 -1.72 11.59
CA ILE A 63 5.31 -0.33 11.74
C ILE A 63 5.74 0.19 10.37
N TYR A 64 5.01 1.16 9.85
CA TYR A 64 5.37 1.84 8.60
C TYR A 64 6.02 3.19 8.91
N ILE A 65 7.10 3.50 8.22
CA ILE A 65 7.82 4.77 8.38
C ILE A 65 7.71 5.54 7.07
N HIS A 66 6.95 6.62 7.08
CA HIS A 66 6.85 7.50 5.92
C HIS A 66 7.97 8.51 5.89
N VAL A 67 8.79 8.47 4.85
CA VAL A 67 9.89 9.42 4.60
C VAL A 67 9.50 10.29 3.42
N PRO A 68 8.91 11.48 3.62
CA PRO A 68 8.30 12.27 2.54
C PRO A 68 9.31 13.00 1.66
N PHE A 69 10.60 12.72 1.80
CA PHE A 69 11.66 13.50 1.15
C PHE A 69 12.10 12.88 -0.17
N CYS A 70 12.32 13.75 -1.18
CA CYS A 70 12.93 13.39 -2.46
C CYS A 70 13.93 14.46 -2.88
N LEU A 71 14.96 14.09 -3.65
CA LEU A 71 15.90 15.07 -4.22
C LEU A 71 15.28 15.87 -5.40
N TYR A 72 14.21 15.36 -5.99
CA TYR A 72 13.41 16.00 -7.03
C TYR A 72 12.02 15.39 -7.09
N ARG A 73 11.04 16.11 -7.63
CA ARG A 73 9.69 15.59 -7.85
C ARG A 73 9.59 14.96 -9.24
N CYS A 74 9.26 13.69 -9.28
CA CYS A 74 8.94 13.00 -10.53
C CYS A 74 7.57 13.46 -11.04
N PRO A 75 7.39 13.81 -12.32
CA PRO A 75 6.10 14.24 -12.85
C PRO A 75 4.98 13.23 -12.65
N MET A 76 5.30 11.94 -12.74
CA MET A 76 4.33 10.84 -12.56
C MET A 76 3.93 10.57 -11.11
N CYS A 77 4.65 11.14 -10.12
CA CYS A 77 4.44 10.78 -8.71
C CYS A 77 3.20 11.47 -8.13
N SER A 78 2.25 10.65 -7.66
CA SER A 78 1.06 11.09 -6.95
C SER A 78 1.21 11.13 -5.43
N PHE A 79 2.30 10.56 -4.88
CA PHE A 79 2.52 10.51 -3.44
C PHE A 79 2.87 11.89 -2.86
N TYR A 80 2.50 12.07 -1.59
CA TYR A 80 2.97 13.21 -0.82
C TYR A 80 4.49 13.17 -0.69
N MET A 81 5.15 14.25 -1.08
CA MET A 81 6.59 14.38 -0.96
C MET A 81 7.03 15.85 -0.90
N GLU A 82 8.15 16.08 -0.25
CA GLU A 82 8.83 17.37 -0.15
C GLU A 82 10.23 17.28 -0.76
N THR A 83 10.63 18.29 -1.54
CA THR A 83 11.97 18.32 -2.11
C THR A 83 13.01 18.80 -1.11
N VAL A 84 14.11 18.06 -1.01
CA VAL A 84 15.28 18.41 -0.18
C VAL A 84 16.55 18.44 -1.05
N LYS A 85 17.61 19.09 -0.54
CA LYS A 85 18.86 19.18 -1.27
C LYS A 85 19.77 17.97 -1.08
N ASP A 86 19.74 17.38 0.13
CA ASP A 86 20.60 16.30 0.56
C ASP A 86 19.97 15.56 1.76
N ARG A 87 20.74 14.74 2.46
CA ARG A 87 20.32 13.97 3.65
C ARG A 87 20.37 14.76 4.96
N GLY A 88 20.62 16.07 4.95
CA GLY A 88 20.82 16.87 6.16
C GLY A 88 19.66 16.86 7.15
N MET A 89 18.42 16.52 6.68
CA MET A 89 17.23 16.39 7.54
C MET A 89 17.13 15.05 8.27
N SER A 90 17.97 14.03 7.94
CA SER A 90 17.80 12.65 8.43
C SER A 90 17.77 12.56 9.94
N PHE A 91 18.72 13.20 10.62
CA PHE A 91 18.85 13.14 12.07
C PHE A 91 17.64 13.75 12.80
N ASP A 92 17.26 14.97 12.43
CA ASP A 92 16.16 15.69 13.11
C ASP A 92 14.81 15.01 12.85
N TYR A 93 14.58 14.57 11.61
CA TYR A 93 13.37 13.84 11.26
C TYR A 93 13.28 12.50 12.01
N THR A 94 14.39 11.76 12.11
CA THR A 94 14.43 10.52 12.88
C THR A 94 14.21 10.74 14.37
N ASN A 95 14.68 11.84 14.95
CA ASN A 95 14.36 12.20 16.34
C ASN A 95 12.86 12.42 16.54
N ALA A 96 12.17 13.04 15.58
CA ALA A 96 10.72 13.17 15.62
C ALA A 96 10.01 11.81 15.49
N LEU A 97 10.44 10.94 14.55
CA LEU A 97 9.92 9.58 14.43
C LEU A 97 10.06 8.77 15.72
N ILE A 98 11.22 8.82 16.36
CA ILE A 98 11.47 8.17 17.66
C ILE A 98 10.51 8.72 18.72
N ARG A 99 10.39 10.04 18.82
CA ARG A 99 9.51 10.69 19.79
C ARG A 99 8.04 10.33 19.58
N GLU A 100 7.59 10.26 18.33
CA GLU A 100 6.24 9.83 17.98
C GLU A 100 6.01 8.38 18.43
N PHE A 101 6.92 7.46 18.08
CA PHE A 101 6.80 6.05 18.47
C PHE A 101 6.80 5.88 19.99
N GLU A 102 7.66 6.60 20.73
CA GLU A 102 7.67 6.57 22.20
C GLU A 102 6.32 7.00 22.81
N THR A 103 5.58 7.88 22.14
CA THR A 103 4.23 8.26 22.58
C THR A 103 3.26 7.10 22.48
N TYR A 104 3.31 6.34 21.37
CA TYR A 104 2.54 5.09 21.25
C TYR A 104 2.98 4.06 22.31
N ALA A 105 4.27 3.84 22.47
CA ALA A 105 4.80 2.88 23.43
C ALA A 105 4.44 3.19 24.90
N LYS A 106 4.26 4.47 25.23
CA LYS A 106 3.77 4.91 26.55
C LYS A 106 2.25 4.80 26.71
N SER A 107 1.51 4.88 25.62
CA SER A 107 0.04 4.95 25.63
C SER A 107 -0.61 3.58 25.48
N PHE A 108 0.07 2.62 24.86
CA PHE A 108 -0.46 1.28 24.56
C PHE A 108 0.45 0.20 25.13
N ASP A 109 -0.17 -0.91 25.58
CA ASP A 109 0.57 -2.09 26.02
C ASP A 109 0.97 -2.95 24.82
N PHE A 110 2.27 -2.96 24.50
CA PHE A 110 2.84 -3.77 23.43
C PHE A 110 3.40 -5.13 23.92
N SER A 111 3.20 -5.49 25.19
CA SER A 111 3.75 -6.73 25.76
C SER A 111 3.29 -8.01 25.05
N GLN A 112 2.09 -8.00 24.48
CA GLN A 112 1.53 -9.12 23.71
C GLN A 112 1.61 -8.92 22.20
N LYS A 113 2.08 -7.77 21.72
CA LYS A 113 2.20 -7.49 20.31
C LYS A 113 3.41 -8.21 19.70
N LYS A 114 3.18 -8.75 18.52
CA LYS A 114 4.19 -9.38 17.65
C LYS A 114 4.55 -8.42 16.55
N LEU A 115 5.76 -7.90 16.56
CA LEU A 115 6.29 -7.10 15.44
C LEU A 115 6.54 -8.01 14.24
N ARG A 116 5.82 -7.78 13.15
CA ARG A 116 5.93 -8.58 11.92
C ARG A 116 6.75 -7.86 10.86
N ALA A 117 6.63 -6.54 10.79
CA ALA A 117 7.36 -5.73 9.82
C ALA A 117 7.73 -4.36 10.38
N ILE A 118 8.88 -3.84 9.98
CA ILE A 118 9.21 -2.41 9.97
C ILE A 118 9.50 -2.05 8.51
N TYR A 119 8.68 -1.18 7.93
CA TYR A 119 8.77 -0.80 6.53
C TYR A 119 9.06 0.68 6.39
N PHE A 120 10.19 1.03 5.78
CA PHE A 120 10.56 2.41 5.45
C PHE A 120 10.22 2.69 3.99
N GLY A 121 9.24 3.56 3.75
CA GLY A 121 8.75 3.91 2.43
C GLY A 121 8.44 5.40 2.28
N GLY A 122 7.65 5.74 1.27
CA GLY A 122 7.15 7.08 1.00
C GLY A 122 7.77 7.77 -0.20
N GLY A 123 8.37 8.95 -0.03
CA GLY A 123 9.05 9.67 -1.10
C GLY A 123 10.33 8.95 -1.53
N THR A 124 11.35 8.96 -0.67
CA THR A 124 12.62 8.26 -0.89
C THR A 124 13.22 7.88 0.47
N ALA A 125 12.85 6.72 0.99
CA ALA A 125 13.30 6.26 2.31
C ALA A 125 14.82 6.12 2.40
N SER A 126 15.48 5.82 1.29
CA SER A 126 16.96 5.76 1.22
C SER A 126 17.65 7.14 1.35
N LEU A 127 16.92 8.22 1.61
CA LEU A 127 17.48 9.51 2.04
C LEU A 127 17.76 9.56 3.55
N LEU A 128 17.24 8.64 4.35
CA LEU A 128 17.68 8.50 5.74
C LEU A 128 19.09 7.91 5.78
N GLU A 129 19.89 8.35 6.74
CA GLU A 129 21.20 7.75 7.00
C GLU A 129 21.03 6.37 7.66
N PRO A 130 21.83 5.36 7.31
CA PRO A 130 21.73 4.02 7.91
C PRO A 130 21.84 4.03 9.44
N SER A 131 22.65 4.91 10.01
CA SER A 131 22.77 5.09 11.46
C SER A 131 21.48 5.59 12.12
N ASP A 132 20.71 6.43 11.42
CA ASP A 132 19.43 6.94 11.90
C ASP A 132 18.34 5.86 11.79
N ILE A 133 18.33 5.08 10.71
CA ILE A 133 17.48 3.90 10.56
C ILE A 133 17.76 2.90 11.71
N GLU A 134 19.02 2.61 11.99
CA GLU A 134 19.44 1.71 13.08
C GLU A 134 18.93 2.19 14.46
N ARG A 135 19.01 3.49 14.73
CA ARG A 135 18.51 4.11 15.98
C ARG A 135 17.00 3.89 16.13
N LEU A 136 16.22 4.17 15.08
CA LEU A 136 14.76 4.00 15.14
C LEU A 136 14.37 2.54 15.30
N ILE A 137 14.97 1.62 14.53
CA ILE A 137 14.74 0.17 14.65
C ILE A 137 15.03 -0.30 16.08
N LYS A 138 16.12 0.15 16.68
CA LYS A 138 16.49 -0.20 18.05
C LYS A 138 15.40 0.20 19.03
N VAL A 139 14.92 1.45 18.98
CA VAL A 139 13.86 1.94 19.88
C VAL A 139 12.57 1.14 19.69
N ILE A 140 12.17 0.84 18.46
CA ILE A 140 10.97 0.03 18.17
C ILE A 140 11.12 -1.37 18.79
N LYS A 141 12.25 -2.05 18.56
CA LYS A 141 12.49 -3.42 19.05
C LYS A 141 12.64 -3.50 20.57
N GLU A 142 13.13 -2.46 21.23
CA GLU A 142 13.19 -2.40 22.69
C GLU A 142 11.81 -2.30 23.34
N ASN A 143 10.80 -1.75 22.64
CA ASN A 143 9.44 -1.58 23.15
C ASN A 143 8.48 -2.71 22.72
N ILE A 144 8.78 -3.43 21.62
CA ILE A 144 7.98 -4.58 21.16
C ILE A 144 8.88 -5.81 21.24
N VAL A 145 8.78 -6.56 22.34
CA VAL A 145 9.74 -7.63 22.68
C VAL A 145 9.63 -8.87 21.78
N HIS A 146 8.48 -9.14 21.18
CA HIS A 146 8.30 -10.25 20.22
C HIS A 146 8.58 -9.78 18.80
N ASN A 147 9.87 -9.73 18.42
CA ASN A 147 10.33 -9.12 17.16
C ASN A 147 11.35 -9.98 16.37
N GLU A 148 11.60 -11.22 16.76
CA GLU A 148 12.69 -12.06 16.24
C GLU A 148 12.56 -12.34 14.74
N SER A 149 11.34 -12.42 14.25
CA SER A 149 11.02 -12.72 12.84
C SER A 149 10.52 -11.50 12.05
N ALA A 150 10.75 -10.29 12.55
CA ALA A 150 10.30 -9.09 11.87
C ALA A 150 11.03 -8.87 10.54
N GLU A 151 10.29 -8.66 9.48
CA GLU A 151 10.83 -8.18 8.21
C GLU A 151 11.21 -6.70 8.33
N LEU A 152 12.43 -6.36 7.92
CA LEU A 152 12.94 -4.99 7.92
C LEU A 152 13.16 -4.56 6.48
N THR A 153 12.27 -3.71 5.97
CA THR A 153 12.27 -3.25 4.58
C THR A 153 12.69 -1.79 4.46
N VAL A 154 13.50 -1.48 3.46
CA VAL A 154 13.79 -0.11 3.03
C VAL A 154 13.56 0.02 1.53
N GLU A 155 12.73 1.00 1.13
CA GLU A 155 12.60 1.41 -0.26
C GLU A 155 13.81 2.23 -0.70
N ASN A 156 14.31 1.94 -1.89
CA ASN A 156 15.53 2.50 -2.43
C ASN A 156 15.29 3.14 -3.79
N HIS A 157 15.91 4.28 -4.03
CA HIS A 157 15.90 4.92 -5.33
C HIS A 157 17.26 4.70 -6.03
N PRO A 158 17.28 4.22 -7.29
CA PRO A 158 18.52 3.88 -8.01
C PRO A 158 19.56 5.00 -8.12
N CYS A 159 19.12 6.28 -8.09
CA CYS A 159 20.04 7.43 -8.12
C CYS A 159 20.49 7.90 -6.74
N VAL A 160 19.94 7.37 -5.66
CA VAL A 160 20.22 7.81 -4.28
C VAL A 160 21.02 6.77 -3.52
N SER A 161 20.69 5.49 -3.73
CA SER A 161 21.39 4.38 -3.10
C SER A 161 22.69 4.03 -3.84
N SER A 162 23.70 3.64 -3.08
CA SER A 162 24.98 3.12 -3.58
C SER A 162 25.28 1.75 -2.99
N PHE A 163 26.29 1.06 -3.52
CA PHE A 163 26.75 -0.20 -2.94
C PHE A 163 27.09 -0.07 -1.46
N ASP A 164 27.82 0.98 -1.07
CA ASP A 164 28.20 1.21 0.32
C ASP A 164 26.98 1.48 1.21
N TYR A 165 25.99 2.24 0.70
CA TYR A 165 24.73 2.47 1.42
C TYR A 165 23.99 1.16 1.66
N LEU A 166 23.82 0.33 0.64
CA LEU A 166 23.18 -0.97 0.76
C LEU A 166 23.94 -1.91 1.70
N LYS A 167 25.27 -1.87 1.66
CA LYS A 167 26.13 -2.65 2.56
C LYS A 167 25.89 -2.25 4.03
N GLU A 168 25.76 -0.95 4.32
CA GLU A 168 25.42 -0.51 5.66
C GLU A 168 23.99 -0.89 6.06
N LEU A 169 23.01 -0.82 5.14
CA LEU A 169 21.66 -1.35 5.42
C LEU A 169 21.70 -2.83 5.80
N ARG A 170 22.46 -3.65 5.06
CA ARG A 170 22.61 -5.07 5.38
C ARG A 170 23.27 -5.28 6.74
N ARG A 171 24.29 -4.50 7.06
CA ARG A 171 24.99 -4.53 8.36
C ARG A 171 24.06 -4.26 9.55
N ILE A 172 23.16 -3.32 9.43
CA ILE A 172 22.20 -2.96 10.49
C ILE A 172 20.98 -3.90 10.57
N GLY A 173 20.95 -4.96 9.73
CA GLY A 173 19.95 -6.02 9.78
C GLY A 173 18.75 -5.83 8.85
N ILE A 174 18.79 -4.87 7.92
CA ILE A 174 17.77 -4.81 6.85
C ILE A 174 17.88 -6.10 6.05
N ASN A 175 16.75 -6.80 5.90
CA ASN A 175 16.68 -8.09 5.22
C ASN A 175 15.91 -8.05 3.89
N ARG A 176 15.11 -7.00 3.67
CA ARG A 176 14.38 -6.75 2.42
C ARG A 176 14.69 -5.35 1.89
N VAL A 177 14.97 -5.24 0.59
CA VAL A 177 15.09 -3.96 -0.11
C VAL A 177 14.17 -3.93 -1.32
N SER A 178 13.52 -2.80 -1.57
CA SER A 178 12.69 -2.57 -2.77
C SER A 178 13.24 -1.42 -3.58
N PHE A 179 13.11 -1.49 -4.91
CA PHE A 179 13.63 -0.50 -5.83
C PHE A 179 12.57 -0.06 -6.84
N GLY A 180 12.31 1.22 -6.90
CA GLY A 180 11.51 1.83 -7.97
C GLY A 180 12.27 1.83 -9.29
N ILE A 181 12.31 0.71 -9.99
CA ILE A 181 13.03 0.54 -11.27
C ILE A 181 12.25 1.17 -12.42
N GLN A 182 10.95 0.96 -12.44
CA GLN A 182 9.93 1.45 -13.37
C GLN A 182 10.09 0.90 -14.79
N SER A 183 11.28 0.96 -15.41
CA SER A 183 11.60 0.38 -16.73
C SER A 183 13.11 0.17 -16.88
N PHE A 184 13.50 -0.70 -17.82
CA PHE A 184 14.87 -0.84 -18.34
C PHE A 184 15.01 -0.23 -19.74
N ASN A 185 14.03 0.53 -20.20
CA ASN A 185 14.10 1.33 -21.42
C ASN A 185 14.30 2.80 -21.06
N ASP A 186 15.39 3.42 -21.55
CA ASP A 186 15.73 4.80 -21.22
C ASP A 186 14.71 5.82 -21.79
N GLU A 187 13.99 5.50 -22.88
CA GLU A 187 12.91 6.35 -23.40
C GLU A 187 11.68 6.28 -22.48
N ASP A 188 11.30 5.11 -21.97
CA ASP A 188 10.24 4.98 -20.97
C ASP A 188 10.57 5.84 -19.73
N LEU A 189 11.78 5.70 -19.20
CA LEU A 189 12.26 6.46 -18.04
C LEU A 189 12.22 7.98 -18.28
N LYS A 190 12.53 8.40 -19.50
CA LYS A 190 12.46 9.81 -19.89
C LYS A 190 11.02 10.32 -19.99
N ILE A 191 10.09 9.53 -20.54
CA ILE A 191 8.65 9.85 -20.60
C ILE A 191 8.08 10.00 -19.18
N LEU A 192 8.47 9.12 -18.26
CA LEU A 192 8.12 9.20 -16.84
C LEU A 192 8.76 10.41 -16.11
N GLY A 193 9.69 11.12 -16.77
CA GLY A 193 10.44 12.22 -16.16
C GLY A 193 11.47 11.79 -15.13
N LEU A 194 11.90 10.53 -15.17
CA LEU A 194 12.85 9.97 -14.23
C LEU A 194 14.30 10.29 -14.61
N ARG A 195 15.16 10.49 -13.60
CA ARG A 195 16.58 10.79 -13.79
C ARG A 195 17.45 9.54 -13.90
N GLN A 196 16.98 8.42 -13.39
CA GLN A 196 17.66 7.12 -13.49
C GLN A 196 17.75 6.65 -14.95
N ARG A 197 18.69 5.74 -15.21
CA ARG A 197 18.92 5.11 -16.48
C ARG A 197 19.03 3.59 -16.30
N LYS A 198 18.80 2.84 -17.39
CA LYS A 198 18.92 1.38 -17.43
C LYS A 198 20.17 0.85 -16.71
N GLN A 199 21.33 1.45 -16.98
CA GLN A 199 22.59 1.01 -16.40
C GLN A 199 22.64 1.17 -14.88
N GLN A 200 22.06 2.26 -14.35
CA GLN A 200 21.96 2.48 -12.89
C GLN A 200 21.02 1.48 -12.27
N ASN A 201 19.86 1.22 -12.89
CA ASN A 201 18.90 0.21 -12.44
C ASN A 201 19.54 -1.19 -12.36
N LEU A 202 20.25 -1.60 -13.40
CA LEU A 202 20.98 -2.88 -13.41
C LEU A 202 22.06 -2.92 -12.34
N SER A 203 22.86 -1.86 -12.21
CA SER A 203 23.96 -1.79 -11.26
C SER A 203 23.47 -1.92 -9.82
N ILE A 204 22.42 -1.19 -9.43
CA ILE A 204 21.94 -1.21 -8.04
C ILE A 204 21.27 -2.53 -7.67
N LEU A 205 20.53 -3.16 -8.60
CA LEU A 205 19.95 -4.47 -8.39
C LEU A 205 21.05 -5.56 -8.23
N ASN A 206 22.08 -5.52 -9.09
CA ASN A 206 23.22 -6.42 -8.95
C ASN A 206 23.94 -6.22 -7.60
N SER A 207 24.09 -4.98 -7.14
CA SER A 207 24.67 -4.70 -5.82
C SER A 207 23.83 -5.30 -4.69
N ALA A 208 22.50 -5.20 -4.77
CA ALA A 208 21.62 -5.78 -3.76
C ALA A 208 21.69 -7.34 -3.75
N ILE A 209 21.74 -7.95 -4.93
CA ILE A 209 21.89 -9.40 -5.09
C ILE A 209 23.25 -9.85 -4.52
N GLU A 210 24.36 -9.17 -4.87
CA GLU A 210 25.71 -9.47 -4.40
C GLU A 210 25.82 -9.38 -2.86
N LEU A 211 25.17 -8.40 -2.25
CA LEU A 211 25.15 -8.20 -0.79
C LEU A 211 24.29 -9.24 -0.05
N GLY A 212 23.53 -10.06 -0.76
CA GLY A 212 22.80 -11.19 -0.19
C GLY A 212 21.63 -10.75 0.71
N PHE A 213 20.83 -9.75 0.31
CA PHE A 213 19.55 -9.48 0.96
C PHE A 213 18.63 -10.68 0.83
N ASP A 214 17.86 -10.97 1.87
CA ASP A 214 16.96 -12.14 1.87
C ASP A 214 15.87 -11.97 0.81
N THR A 215 15.42 -10.74 0.59
CA THR A 215 14.48 -10.38 -0.49
C THR A 215 14.93 -9.11 -1.21
N VAL A 216 15.04 -9.19 -2.54
CA VAL A 216 15.19 -8.03 -3.42
C VAL A 216 13.91 -7.87 -4.22
N ALA A 217 13.25 -6.71 -4.06
CA ALA A 217 12.02 -6.36 -4.76
C ALA A 217 12.27 -5.26 -5.81
N ALA A 218 11.52 -5.27 -6.89
CA ALA A 218 11.59 -4.27 -7.94
C ALA A 218 10.21 -3.94 -8.51
N ASP A 219 9.93 -2.66 -8.66
CA ASP A 219 8.68 -2.14 -9.22
C ASP A 219 8.86 -1.83 -10.70
N LEU A 220 7.90 -2.23 -11.52
CA LEU A 220 7.78 -1.88 -12.93
C LEU A 220 6.46 -1.15 -13.18
N ILE A 221 6.49 -0.19 -14.11
CA ILE A 221 5.29 0.47 -14.61
C ILE A 221 5.03 -0.05 -16.03
N TYR A 222 3.78 -0.46 -16.28
CA TYR A 222 3.30 -0.80 -17.62
C TYR A 222 2.27 0.23 -18.11
N SER A 223 1.93 0.17 -19.40
CA SER A 223 1.06 1.15 -20.04
C SER A 223 1.66 2.56 -20.09
N ILE A 224 3.00 2.69 -20.14
CA ILE A 224 3.68 3.97 -20.34
C ILE A 224 3.37 4.48 -21.75
N PRO A 225 3.20 5.81 -21.98
CA PRO A 225 2.99 6.37 -23.31
C PRO A 225 3.96 5.81 -24.35
N ASN A 226 3.45 5.35 -25.49
CA ASN A 226 4.19 4.67 -26.56
C ASN A 226 4.84 3.32 -26.21
N GLN A 227 4.64 2.81 -25.02
CA GLN A 227 5.17 1.50 -24.64
C GLN A 227 4.49 0.37 -25.42
N THR A 228 5.27 -0.57 -25.92
CA THR A 228 4.75 -1.77 -26.61
C THR A 228 4.69 -2.95 -25.65
N LEU A 229 3.82 -3.94 -25.95
CA LEU A 229 3.77 -5.20 -25.21
C LEU A 229 5.14 -5.88 -25.14
N GLU A 230 5.85 -5.95 -26.26
CA GLU A 230 7.19 -6.59 -26.33
C GLU A 230 8.19 -5.86 -25.43
N GLY A 231 8.23 -4.51 -25.50
CA GLY A 231 9.14 -3.67 -24.70
C GLY A 231 8.88 -3.83 -23.20
N PHE A 232 7.60 -3.89 -22.79
CA PHE A 232 7.27 -4.14 -21.40
C PHE A 232 7.65 -5.57 -20.96
N MET A 233 7.35 -6.58 -21.77
CA MET A 233 7.72 -7.97 -21.47
C MET A 233 9.22 -8.16 -21.33
N ASP A 234 10.04 -7.40 -22.04
CA ASP A 234 11.49 -7.44 -21.91
C ASP A 234 11.96 -6.91 -20.54
N ASN A 235 11.28 -5.92 -19.97
CA ASN A 235 11.53 -5.47 -18.59
C ASN A 235 11.23 -6.60 -17.57
N VAL A 236 10.10 -7.28 -17.71
CA VAL A 236 9.72 -8.41 -16.84
C VAL A 236 10.72 -9.55 -16.95
N LYS A 237 11.10 -9.93 -18.18
CA LYS A 237 12.10 -10.99 -18.43
C LYS A 237 13.47 -10.62 -17.84
N CYS A 238 13.86 -9.34 -17.91
CA CYS A 238 15.10 -8.85 -17.34
C CYS A 238 15.14 -9.11 -15.82
N LEU A 239 14.11 -8.70 -15.06
CA LEU A 239 14.03 -8.95 -13.61
C LEU A 239 14.06 -10.45 -13.27
N VAL A 240 13.30 -11.26 -14.00
CA VAL A 240 13.28 -12.71 -13.80
C VAL A 240 14.66 -13.32 -14.06
N SER A 241 15.37 -12.88 -15.11
CA SER A 241 16.71 -13.38 -15.42
C SER A 241 17.77 -13.00 -14.38
N MET A 242 17.57 -11.91 -13.66
CA MET A 242 18.40 -11.47 -12.54
C MET A 242 18.08 -12.21 -11.24
N GLY A 243 16.99 -12.99 -11.18
CA GLY A 243 16.57 -13.71 -9.97
C GLY A 243 15.93 -12.80 -8.90
N ILE A 244 15.30 -11.71 -9.31
CA ILE A 244 14.60 -10.80 -8.38
C ILE A 244 13.45 -11.54 -7.68
N SER A 245 13.40 -11.46 -6.36
CA SER A 245 12.50 -12.26 -5.53
C SER A 245 11.04 -11.79 -5.56
N THR A 246 10.82 -10.47 -5.66
CA THR A 246 9.49 -9.86 -5.73
C THR A 246 9.45 -8.84 -6.87
N ILE A 247 8.41 -8.90 -7.69
CA ILE A 247 8.18 -7.98 -8.82
C ILE A 247 6.78 -7.40 -8.66
N SER A 248 6.70 -6.07 -8.53
CA SER A 248 5.42 -5.36 -8.46
C SER A 248 5.13 -4.69 -9.81
N LEU A 249 3.92 -4.91 -10.33
CA LEU A 249 3.50 -4.40 -11.63
C LEU A 249 2.41 -3.35 -11.45
N TYR A 250 2.73 -2.09 -11.75
CA TYR A 250 1.82 -0.96 -11.65
C TYR A 250 1.38 -0.50 -13.04
N SER A 251 0.08 -0.30 -13.23
CA SER A 251 -0.42 0.42 -14.41
C SER A 251 -0.05 1.90 -14.29
N MET A 252 0.28 2.52 -15.42
CA MET A 252 0.55 3.96 -15.46
C MET A 252 -0.73 4.74 -15.21
N GLY A 253 -0.84 5.37 -14.03
CA GLY A 253 -1.80 6.42 -13.77
C GLY A 253 -1.23 7.77 -14.23
N LEU A 254 -1.91 8.49 -15.11
CA LEU A 254 -1.52 9.85 -15.47
C LEU A 254 -2.02 10.82 -14.42
N SER A 255 -1.09 11.61 -13.86
CA SER A 255 -1.46 12.75 -13.04
C SER A 255 -1.98 13.89 -13.95
N GLU A 256 -2.77 14.82 -13.40
CA GLU A 256 -3.22 16.03 -14.13
C GLU A 256 -2.07 16.80 -14.79
N ARG A 257 -0.83 16.66 -14.26
CA ARG A 257 0.37 17.28 -14.83
C ARG A 257 0.83 16.63 -16.14
N GLN A 258 0.23 15.51 -16.50
CA GLN A 258 0.58 14.70 -17.67
C GLN A 258 -0.62 14.42 -18.57
N GLU A 259 -1.71 15.18 -18.45
CA GLU A 259 -2.92 15.03 -19.30
C GLU A 259 -2.61 15.05 -20.79
N GLU A 260 -1.60 15.82 -21.22
CA GLU A 260 -1.13 15.86 -22.59
C GLU A 260 -0.63 14.51 -23.13
N LEU A 261 -0.23 13.60 -22.23
CA LEU A 261 0.24 12.26 -22.57
C LEU A 261 -0.91 11.24 -22.75
N ASN A 262 -2.15 11.60 -22.38
CA ASN A 262 -3.31 10.70 -22.47
C ASN A 262 -3.50 10.11 -23.88
N SER A 263 -3.29 10.90 -24.93
CA SER A 263 -3.42 10.45 -26.31
C SER A 263 -2.30 9.49 -26.76
N LEU A 264 -1.26 9.35 -25.99
CA LEU A 264 -0.10 8.50 -26.26
C LEU A 264 -0.10 7.21 -25.42
N LEU A 265 -1.08 7.05 -24.51
CA LEU A 265 -1.24 5.81 -23.76
C LEU A 265 -1.59 4.65 -24.71
N PRO A 266 -1.09 3.45 -24.46
CA PRO A 266 -1.57 2.26 -25.13
C PRO A 266 -3.09 2.10 -24.95
N ASP A 267 -3.75 1.51 -25.95
CA ASP A 267 -5.16 1.12 -25.79
C ASP A 267 -5.34 0.19 -24.59
N GLN A 268 -6.48 0.28 -23.92
CA GLN A 268 -6.80 -0.56 -22.77
C GLN A 268 -6.66 -2.07 -23.04
N SER A 269 -6.93 -2.50 -24.29
CA SER A 269 -6.71 -3.89 -24.69
C SER A 269 -5.23 -4.29 -24.63
N ILE A 270 -4.32 -3.39 -25.04
CA ILE A 270 -2.86 -3.61 -24.97
C ILE A 270 -2.38 -3.58 -23.52
N GLU A 271 -2.89 -2.65 -22.72
CA GLU A 271 -2.62 -2.60 -21.29
C GLU A 271 -3.01 -3.91 -20.59
N LYS A 272 -4.22 -4.41 -20.87
CA LYS A 272 -4.70 -5.70 -20.35
C LYS A 272 -3.81 -6.87 -20.82
N GLU A 273 -3.39 -6.85 -22.09
CA GLU A 273 -2.44 -7.85 -22.60
C GLU A 273 -1.09 -7.79 -21.90
N MET A 274 -0.55 -6.61 -21.62
CA MET A 274 0.69 -6.43 -20.84
C MET A 274 0.57 -7.10 -19.48
N PHE A 275 -0.53 -6.84 -18.75
CA PHE A 275 -0.77 -7.44 -17.44
C PHE A 275 -0.92 -8.97 -17.52
N LEU A 276 -1.81 -9.48 -18.37
CA LEU A 276 -2.11 -10.92 -18.46
C LEU A 276 -0.90 -11.73 -18.95
N ASN A 277 -0.16 -11.22 -19.95
CA ASN A 277 1.06 -11.90 -20.44
C ASN A 277 2.13 -11.93 -19.36
N SER A 278 2.31 -10.85 -18.59
CA SER A 278 3.26 -10.80 -17.48
C SER A 278 2.87 -11.76 -16.37
N MET A 279 1.59 -11.78 -15.98
CA MET A 279 1.07 -12.72 -14.98
C MET A 279 1.33 -14.18 -15.38
N ASN A 280 1.03 -14.53 -16.64
CA ASN A 280 1.24 -15.88 -17.14
C ASN A 280 2.73 -16.25 -17.21
N TYR A 281 3.57 -15.32 -17.67
CA TYR A 281 5.01 -15.52 -17.73
C TYR A 281 5.62 -15.70 -16.34
N LEU A 282 5.30 -14.83 -15.39
CA LEU A 282 5.78 -14.90 -14.01
C LEU A 282 5.33 -16.19 -13.32
N ARG A 283 4.06 -16.59 -13.49
CA ARG A 283 3.55 -17.87 -12.99
C ARG A 283 4.34 -19.06 -13.58
N GLY A 284 4.61 -19.03 -14.88
CA GLY A 284 5.44 -20.04 -15.55
C GLY A 284 6.89 -20.09 -15.06
N LYS A 285 7.36 -19.05 -14.36
CA LYS A 285 8.68 -18.96 -13.72
C LYS A 285 8.65 -19.23 -12.21
N GLY A 286 7.51 -19.67 -11.68
CA GLY A 286 7.35 -20.03 -10.27
C GLY A 286 6.97 -18.89 -9.34
N TYR A 287 6.69 -17.69 -9.85
CA TYR A 287 6.13 -16.60 -9.04
C TYR A 287 4.65 -16.84 -8.77
N ILE A 288 4.22 -16.45 -7.59
CA ILE A 288 2.82 -16.41 -7.19
C ILE A 288 2.38 -14.95 -7.05
N GLN A 289 1.21 -14.62 -7.57
CA GLN A 289 0.60 -13.32 -7.31
C GLN A 289 -0.12 -13.40 -5.97
N VAL A 290 0.43 -12.76 -4.95
CA VAL A 290 -0.07 -12.83 -3.56
C VAL A 290 -1.08 -11.75 -3.27
N ALA A 291 -0.90 -10.61 -3.89
CA ALA A 291 -1.78 -9.46 -3.80
C ALA A 291 -1.55 -8.56 -5.02
N GLN A 292 -2.44 -7.63 -5.28
CA GLN A 292 -2.19 -6.57 -6.27
C GLN A 292 -1.30 -5.49 -5.61
N PRO A 293 -0.13 -5.12 -6.21
CA PRO A 293 0.37 -5.52 -7.53
C PRO A 293 1.43 -6.64 -7.52
N ASP A 294 1.63 -7.35 -6.41
CA ASP A 294 2.84 -8.11 -6.08
C ASP A 294 2.85 -9.55 -6.60
N PHE A 295 3.93 -9.89 -7.30
CA PHE A 295 4.31 -11.24 -7.68
C PHE A 295 5.60 -11.63 -6.95
N CYS A 296 5.63 -12.74 -6.21
CA CYS A 296 6.82 -13.15 -5.48
C CYS A 296 7.12 -14.63 -5.64
N LEU A 297 8.39 -14.97 -5.51
CA LEU A 297 8.81 -16.35 -5.32
C LEU A 297 8.35 -16.86 -3.95
N PRO A 298 8.09 -18.17 -3.78
CA PRO A 298 7.72 -18.75 -2.49
C PRO A 298 8.72 -18.37 -1.39
N GLY A 299 8.21 -17.91 -0.25
CA GLY A 299 9.03 -17.45 0.89
C GLY A 299 9.43 -15.97 0.86
N HIS A 300 9.03 -15.21 -0.16
CA HIS A 300 9.37 -13.78 -0.30
C HIS A 300 8.14 -12.87 -0.31
N ILE A 301 7.06 -13.28 0.38
CA ILE A 301 5.86 -12.45 0.56
C ILE A 301 6.23 -11.27 1.45
N ASN A 302 5.79 -10.07 1.07
CA ASN A 302 5.99 -8.88 1.87
C ASN A 302 5.16 -8.95 3.16
N ALA A 303 5.83 -8.97 4.31
CA ALA A 303 5.18 -9.10 5.62
C ALA A 303 4.31 -7.87 5.96
N ASP A 304 4.69 -6.68 5.49
CA ASP A 304 3.90 -5.47 5.65
C ASP A 304 2.56 -5.57 4.90
N THR A 305 2.58 -6.02 3.64
CA THR A 305 1.37 -6.29 2.86
C THR A 305 0.49 -7.34 3.52
N GLU A 306 1.08 -8.45 4.02
CA GLU A 306 0.32 -9.49 4.72
C GLU A 306 -0.42 -8.97 5.93
N ILE A 307 0.19 -8.05 6.70
CA ILE A 307 -0.43 -7.48 7.90
C ILE A 307 -1.49 -6.46 7.51
N THR A 308 -1.11 -5.47 6.70
CA THR A 308 -1.96 -4.34 6.35
C THR A 308 -3.26 -4.80 5.70
N TRP A 309 -3.22 -5.87 4.88
CA TRP A 309 -4.38 -6.38 4.16
C TRP A 309 -5.07 -7.57 4.81
N LYS A 310 -4.63 -7.97 5.99
CA LYS A 310 -5.28 -9.01 6.81
C LYS A 310 -6.48 -8.43 7.60
N ALA A 311 -7.45 -7.90 6.89
CA ALA A 311 -8.65 -7.34 7.50
C ALA A 311 -9.53 -8.44 8.16
N PRO A 312 -10.25 -8.08 9.24
CA PRO A 312 -10.26 -6.81 9.95
C PRO A 312 -9.08 -6.63 10.91
N GLN A 313 -8.25 -7.66 11.07
CA GLN A 313 -7.22 -7.77 12.09
C GLN A 313 -5.91 -7.04 11.77
N GLY A 314 -5.66 -6.67 10.51
CA GLY A 314 -4.41 -6.06 10.12
C GLY A 314 -4.22 -4.69 10.76
N GLU A 315 -3.29 -4.59 11.70
CA GLU A 315 -2.96 -3.35 12.38
C GLU A 315 -1.58 -2.85 11.99
N GLN A 316 -1.52 -1.57 11.65
CA GLN A 316 -0.29 -0.88 11.32
C GLN A 316 -0.28 0.50 11.99
N ILE A 317 0.78 0.79 12.72
CA ILE A 317 1.11 2.14 13.16
C ILE A 317 2.07 2.73 12.12
N ALA A 318 1.67 3.84 11.52
CA ALA A 318 2.50 4.56 10.57
C ALA A 318 3.01 5.85 11.21
N LEU A 319 4.32 6.08 11.10
CA LEU A 319 5.02 7.22 11.66
C LEU A 319 5.51 8.14 10.54
N GLY A 320 5.59 9.42 10.81
CA GLY A 320 6.11 10.40 9.87
C GLY A 320 5.04 11.29 9.25
N ALA A 321 5.46 12.39 8.62
CA ALA A 321 4.57 13.32 7.96
C ALA A 321 3.87 12.66 6.77
N GLY A 322 2.54 12.79 6.69
CA GLY A 322 1.72 12.16 5.65
C GLY A 322 1.51 10.65 5.81
N ALA A 323 1.96 10.05 6.92
CA ALA A 323 1.78 8.62 7.20
C ALA A 323 0.31 8.28 7.50
N TRP A 324 -0.15 7.13 7.01
CA TRP A 324 -1.49 6.59 7.22
C TRP A 324 -1.47 5.33 8.05
N SER A 325 -2.37 5.22 9.03
CA SER A 325 -2.44 4.13 9.99
C SER A 325 -3.83 3.51 10.03
N TYR A 326 -3.88 2.21 10.28
CA TYR A 326 -5.05 1.53 10.81
C TYR A 326 -4.67 0.79 12.08
N PHE A 327 -5.02 1.36 13.22
CA PHE A 327 -4.64 0.82 14.53
C PHE A 327 -5.75 1.08 15.55
N ASN A 328 -5.99 0.11 16.44
CA ASN A 328 -6.97 0.21 17.52
C ASN A 328 -8.41 0.53 17.02
N ASN A 329 -8.78 0.01 15.84
CA ASN A 329 -10.02 0.32 15.12
C ASN A 329 -10.18 1.79 14.70
N TYR A 330 -9.09 2.52 14.61
CA TYR A 330 -9.07 3.85 14.02
C TYR A 330 -8.26 3.83 12.71
N ILE A 331 -8.75 4.57 11.72
CA ILE A 331 -7.93 5.04 10.60
C ILE A 331 -7.54 6.48 10.87
N TYR A 332 -6.29 6.81 10.65
CA TYR A 332 -5.79 8.17 10.86
C TYR A 332 -4.57 8.46 10.00
N CYS A 333 -4.36 9.75 9.72
CA CYS A 333 -3.16 10.20 9.04
C CYS A 333 -2.51 11.36 9.76
N ASN A 334 -1.19 11.45 9.62
CA ASN A 334 -0.39 12.56 10.12
C ASN A 334 -0.44 13.75 9.15
N THR A 335 -0.09 14.92 9.66
CA THR A 335 -0.03 16.14 8.85
C THR A 335 0.90 16.00 7.63
N HIS A 336 0.48 16.53 6.50
CA HIS A 336 1.22 16.56 5.24
C HIS A 336 2.17 17.78 5.16
N ASN A 337 2.95 18.00 6.21
CA ASN A 337 3.98 19.03 6.26
C ASN A 337 5.06 18.58 7.25
N SER A 338 6.26 18.30 6.78
CA SER A 338 7.33 17.71 7.61
C SER A 338 7.76 18.62 8.75
N LYS A 339 7.81 19.95 8.51
CA LYS A 339 8.15 20.91 9.56
C LYS A 339 7.09 20.93 10.64
N LYS A 340 5.82 21.08 10.27
CA LYS A 340 4.71 21.05 11.21
C LYS A 340 4.67 19.72 11.96
N TYR A 341 4.88 18.60 11.27
CA TYR A 341 4.97 17.28 11.89
C TYR A 341 6.03 17.24 12.99
N MET A 342 7.27 17.66 12.70
CA MET A 342 8.34 17.69 13.69
C MET A 342 8.00 18.61 14.87
N ASP A 343 7.49 19.80 14.61
CA ASP A 343 7.09 20.75 15.65
C ASP A 343 5.97 20.17 16.55
N ASP A 344 4.92 19.61 15.98
CA ASP A 344 3.82 18.98 16.72
C ASP A 344 4.31 17.82 17.58
N VAL A 345 5.09 16.90 16.99
CA VAL A 345 5.60 15.71 17.71
C VAL A 345 6.52 16.09 18.87
N LEU A 346 7.38 17.08 18.68
CA LEU A 346 8.24 17.56 19.77
C LEU A 346 7.45 18.18 20.92
N ASN A 347 6.36 18.87 20.61
CA ASN A 347 5.54 19.57 21.60
C ASN A 347 4.53 18.66 22.32
N GLN A 348 3.81 17.78 21.57
CA GLN A 348 2.69 16.99 22.09
C GLN A 348 2.86 15.46 21.91
N GLY A 349 3.87 15.01 21.16
CA GLY A 349 4.18 13.60 20.97
C GLY A 349 3.51 12.93 19.77
N TYR A 350 2.66 13.61 19.01
CA TYR A 350 1.98 13.13 17.80
C TYR A 350 1.63 14.29 16.87
N SER A 351 1.33 13.99 15.60
CA SER A 351 0.88 15.00 14.61
C SER A 351 -0.27 14.47 13.75
N ILE A 352 -1.30 13.93 14.41
CA ILE A 352 -2.49 13.39 13.74
C ILE A 352 -3.33 14.54 13.20
N GLN A 353 -3.53 14.58 11.88
CA GLN A 353 -4.33 15.58 11.19
C GLN A 353 -5.79 15.15 11.05
N GLN A 354 -6.02 13.88 10.75
CA GLN A 354 -7.35 13.29 10.66
C GLN A 354 -7.39 11.99 11.44
N LEU A 355 -8.48 11.78 12.18
CA LEU A 355 -8.76 10.56 12.94
C LEU A 355 -10.21 10.16 12.73
N GLN A 356 -10.45 8.89 12.45
CA GLN A 356 -11.78 8.33 12.31
C GLN A 356 -11.87 6.94 12.91
N LYS A 357 -12.85 6.70 13.78
CA LYS A 357 -13.16 5.36 14.23
C LYS A 357 -13.88 4.58 13.13
N ALA A 358 -13.39 3.37 12.84
CA ALA A 358 -14.04 2.47 11.90
C ALA A 358 -15.35 1.96 12.48
N THR A 359 -16.47 2.16 11.77
CA THR A 359 -17.76 1.58 12.12
C THR A 359 -17.78 0.08 11.81
N LEU A 360 -18.81 -0.64 12.27
CA LEU A 360 -18.99 -2.05 11.93
C LEU A 360 -19.11 -2.23 10.40
N ASP A 361 -19.82 -1.34 9.71
CA ASP A 361 -19.93 -1.34 8.25
C ASP A 361 -18.57 -1.14 7.59
N ASP A 362 -17.76 -0.18 8.07
CA ASP A 362 -16.39 0.04 7.57
C ASP A 362 -15.51 -1.20 7.77
N GLN A 363 -15.62 -1.88 8.90
CA GLN A 363 -14.83 -3.09 9.19
C GLN A 363 -15.24 -4.28 8.31
N MET A 364 -16.56 -4.51 8.11
CA MET A 364 -17.07 -5.54 7.20
C MET A 364 -16.65 -5.24 5.75
N SER A 365 -16.80 -4.00 5.31
CA SER A 365 -16.37 -3.56 3.98
C SER A 365 -14.86 -3.68 3.82
N ARG A 366 -14.06 -3.30 4.83
CA ARG A 366 -12.60 -3.47 4.83
C ARG A 366 -12.19 -4.92 4.61
N TYR A 367 -12.90 -5.86 5.23
CA TYR A 367 -12.66 -7.29 5.03
C TYR A 367 -12.81 -7.69 3.55
N MET A 368 -13.88 -7.22 2.91
CA MET A 368 -14.16 -7.52 1.50
C MET A 368 -13.18 -6.81 0.55
N VAL A 369 -12.96 -5.51 0.77
CA VAL A 369 -12.09 -4.66 -0.05
C VAL A 369 -10.66 -5.19 -0.09
N LEU A 370 -10.05 -5.41 1.07
CA LEU A 370 -8.67 -5.87 1.16
C LEU A 370 -8.53 -7.36 0.82
N GLY A 371 -9.54 -8.18 1.16
CA GLY A 371 -9.59 -9.58 0.75
C GLY A 371 -9.65 -9.77 -0.75
N ALA A 372 -10.38 -8.90 -1.48
CA ALA A 372 -10.40 -8.92 -2.94
C ALA A 372 -9.01 -8.65 -3.52
N ARG A 373 -8.25 -7.70 -2.96
CA ARG A 373 -6.88 -7.41 -3.39
C ARG A 373 -5.90 -8.57 -3.16
N CYS A 374 -6.21 -9.45 -2.19
CA CYS A 374 -5.50 -10.72 -1.98
C CYS A 374 -6.09 -11.88 -2.78
N PHE A 375 -7.03 -11.61 -3.69
CA PHE A 375 -7.68 -12.56 -4.60
C PHE A 375 -8.49 -13.66 -3.93
N LYS A 376 -8.61 -13.67 -2.62
CA LYS A 376 -9.39 -14.66 -1.86
C LYS A 376 -10.03 -14.03 -0.61
N ILE A 377 -11.35 -14.21 -0.48
CA ILE A 377 -12.15 -13.72 0.66
C ILE A 377 -12.77 -14.93 1.36
N PRO A 378 -12.19 -15.44 2.46
CA PRO A 378 -12.71 -16.60 3.18
C PRO A 378 -14.00 -16.30 3.94
N PHE A 379 -14.96 -17.24 3.99
CA PHE A 379 -16.24 -17.03 4.68
C PHE A 379 -16.11 -17.15 6.20
N LYS A 380 -15.36 -18.17 6.67
CA LYS A 380 -15.30 -18.51 8.09
C LYS A 380 -14.75 -17.38 8.97
N PRO A 381 -13.65 -16.68 8.62
CA PRO A 381 -13.17 -15.57 9.43
C PRO A 381 -14.20 -14.43 9.52
N PHE A 382 -14.84 -14.06 8.40
CA PHE A 382 -15.88 -13.02 8.39
C PHE A 382 -16.99 -13.35 9.42
N LYS A 383 -17.56 -14.56 9.33
CA LYS A 383 -18.62 -15.01 10.22
C LYS A 383 -18.16 -15.08 11.69
N SER A 384 -16.91 -15.49 11.93
CA SER A 384 -16.36 -15.55 13.29
C SER A 384 -16.19 -14.17 13.91
N PHE A 385 -15.80 -13.15 13.12
CA PHE A 385 -15.61 -11.80 13.60
C PHE A 385 -16.91 -11.03 13.76
N PHE A 386 -17.79 -11.11 12.77
CA PHE A 386 -18.96 -10.23 12.70
C PHE A 386 -20.25 -10.90 13.17
N GLY A 387 -20.26 -12.23 13.35
CA GLY A 387 -21.43 -12.99 13.79
C GLY A 387 -22.53 -13.09 12.74
N ILE A 388 -22.29 -12.64 11.50
CA ILE A 388 -23.24 -12.60 10.40
C ILE A 388 -22.62 -13.26 9.16
N ASP A 389 -23.44 -13.76 8.25
CA ASP A 389 -22.97 -14.31 6.98
C ASP A 389 -22.67 -13.17 6.01
N LEU A 390 -21.55 -13.27 5.26
CA LEU A 390 -21.19 -12.23 4.32
C LEU A 390 -22.17 -12.07 3.15
N PHE A 391 -22.92 -13.16 2.81
CA PHE A 391 -23.95 -13.09 1.78
C PHE A 391 -25.19 -12.31 2.23
N ASP A 392 -25.45 -12.24 3.55
CA ASP A 392 -26.54 -11.41 4.07
C ASP A 392 -26.24 -9.92 3.94
N VAL A 393 -24.94 -9.54 3.85
CA VAL A 393 -24.49 -8.14 3.74
C VAL A 393 -24.15 -7.77 2.29
N PHE A 394 -23.41 -8.62 1.57
CA PHE A 394 -22.84 -8.33 0.25
C PHE A 394 -23.37 -9.24 -0.89
N GLY A 395 -24.51 -9.91 -0.66
CA GLY A 395 -25.04 -10.89 -1.61
C GLY A 395 -25.35 -10.33 -2.99
N GLN A 396 -25.76 -9.06 -3.08
CA GLN A 396 -26.05 -8.40 -4.35
C GLN A 396 -24.77 -8.14 -5.15
N GLU A 397 -23.76 -7.58 -4.51
CA GLU A 397 -22.43 -7.29 -5.08
C GLU A 397 -21.77 -8.58 -5.59
N ILE A 398 -21.79 -9.61 -4.77
CA ILE A 398 -21.23 -10.93 -5.10
C ILE A 398 -21.94 -11.52 -6.33
N ARG A 399 -23.26 -11.43 -6.39
CA ARG A 399 -24.04 -11.93 -7.54
C ARG A 399 -23.64 -11.21 -8.83
N ILE A 400 -23.57 -9.87 -8.80
CA ILE A 400 -23.20 -9.05 -9.98
C ILE A 400 -21.80 -9.40 -10.47
N LEU A 401 -20.81 -9.44 -9.57
CA LEU A 401 -19.43 -9.76 -9.93
C LEU A 401 -19.29 -11.19 -10.47
N LYS A 402 -20.07 -12.15 -9.93
CA LYS A 402 -20.10 -13.54 -10.40
C LYS A 402 -20.73 -13.65 -11.80
N GLU A 403 -21.85 -12.96 -12.05
CA GLU A 403 -22.50 -12.91 -13.35
C GLU A 403 -21.60 -12.32 -14.45
N GLN A 404 -20.72 -11.40 -14.07
CA GLN A 404 -19.70 -10.82 -14.97
C GLN A 404 -18.45 -11.69 -15.13
N GLY A 405 -18.35 -12.81 -14.41
CA GLY A 405 -17.19 -13.71 -14.47
C GLY A 405 -15.94 -13.18 -13.78
N LEU A 406 -16.04 -12.09 -13.01
CA LEU A 406 -14.91 -11.48 -12.32
C LEU A 406 -14.51 -12.21 -11.03
N ILE A 407 -15.46 -12.93 -10.43
CA ILE A 407 -15.24 -13.76 -9.24
C ILE A 407 -15.90 -15.14 -9.42
N SER A 408 -15.41 -16.09 -8.65
CA SER A 408 -16.05 -17.39 -8.42
C SER A 408 -16.31 -17.58 -6.92
N VAL A 409 -17.29 -18.41 -6.60
CA VAL A 409 -17.66 -18.74 -5.22
C VAL A 409 -17.41 -20.23 -5.01
N SER A 410 -16.50 -20.57 -4.11
CA SER A 410 -16.21 -21.94 -3.65
C SER A 410 -17.00 -22.27 -2.38
N GLU A 411 -16.74 -23.44 -1.77
CA GLU A 411 -17.37 -23.82 -0.51
C GLU A 411 -16.88 -22.98 0.69
N ASP A 412 -15.69 -22.39 0.61
CA ASP A 412 -15.00 -21.73 1.74
C ASP A 412 -14.68 -20.25 1.49
N ALA A 413 -14.75 -19.78 0.23
CA ALA A 413 -14.30 -18.43 -0.13
C ALA A 413 -14.91 -17.90 -1.43
N ILE A 414 -14.87 -16.58 -1.60
CA ILE A 414 -14.91 -15.91 -2.89
C ILE A 414 -13.48 -15.86 -3.43
N CYS A 415 -13.30 -16.20 -4.69
CA CYS A 415 -12.02 -16.13 -5.39
C CYS A 415 -12.13 -15.19 -6.59
N VAL A 416 -11.21 -14.25 -6.72
CA VAL A 416 -11.10 -13.40 -7.90
C VAL A 416 -10.62 -14.26 -9.08
N SER A 417 -11.31 -14.17 -10.21
CA SER A 417 -10.96 -14.92 -11.44
C SER A 417 -9.66 -14.39 -12.05
N GLU A 418 -9.07 -15.12 -13.00
CA GLU A 418 -7.87 -14.65 -13.70
C GLU A 418 -8.11 -13.31 -14.41
N GLU A 419 -9.24 -13.17 -15.07
CA GLU A 419 -9.66 -11.92 -15.70
C GLU A 419 -9.94 -10.83 -14.65
N GLY A 420 -10.59 -11.20 -13.53
CA GLY A 420 -10.90 -10.30 -12.42
C GLY A 420 -9.65 -9.71 -11.79
N ARG A 421 -8.49 -10.35 -11.86
CA ARG A 421 -7.22 -9.81 -11.31
C ARG A 421 -6.81 -8.50 -11.97
N TYR A 422 -7.11 -8.32 -13.25
CA TYR A 422 -6.90 -7.05 -13.94
C TYR A 422 -7.85 -5.95 -13.43
N TYR A 423 -9.07 -6.32 -13.02
CA TYR A 423 -10.11 -5.41 -12.52
C TYR A 423 -10.21 -5.41 -10.98
N VAL A 424 -9.15 -5.78 -10.26
CA VAL A 424 -9.25 -6.01 -8.82
C VAL A 424 -9.61 -4.76 -8.03
N ASP A 425 -9.16 -3.58 -8.46
CA ASP A 425 -9.52 -2.32 -7.81
C ASP A 425 -11.00 -1.98 -7.99
N ASN A 426 -11.58 -2.24 -9.17
CA ASN A 426 -13.02 -2.15 -9.40
C ASN A 426 -13.80 -3.12 -8.52
N ILE A 427 -13.35 -4.39 -8.46
CA ILE A 427 -13.96 -5.41 -7.59
C ILE A 427 -13.94 -4.95 -6.14
N SER A 428 -12.80 -4.44 -5.66
CA SER A 428 -12.64 -3.94 -4.29
C SER A 428 -13.58 -2.77 -4.00
N LYS A 429 -13.67 -1.78 -4.91
CA LYS A 429 -14.56 -0.61 -4.76
C LYS A 429 -16.03 -0.99 -4.73
N THR A 430 -16.40 -2.13 -5.33
CA THR A 430 -17.76 -2.67 -5.26
C THR A 430 -18.20 -2.97 -3.82
N PHE A 431 -17.26 -3.28 -2.93
CA PHE A 431 -17.52 -3.58 -1.52
C PHE A 431 -17.35 -2.41 -0.56
N PHE A 432 -17.19 -1.19 -1.05
CA PHE A 432 -17.09 -0.01 -0.18
C PHE A 432 -18.32 0.15 0.69
N SER A 433 -18.14 0.59 1.94
CA SER A 433 -19.24 0.96 2.84
C SER A 433 -20.09 2.06 2.23
N PHE A 434 -21.36 2.13 2.61
CA PHE A 434 -22.28 3.15 2.11
C PHE A 434 -21.70 4.57 2.19
N ALA A 435 -21.12 4.92 3.33
CA ALA A 435 -20.51 6.23 3.52
C ALA A 435 -19.34 6.51 2.56
N ASN A 436 -18.61 5.48 2.15
CA ASN A 436 -17.51 5.61 1.19
C ASN A 436 -17.98 5.57 -0.27
N ARG A 437 -19.08 4.87 -0.59
CA ARG A 437 -19.68 4.85 -1.94
C ARG A 437 -20.18 6.22 -2.40
N CYS A 438 -20.76 6.99 -1.49
CA CYS A 438 -21.27 8.33 -1.80
C CYS A 438 -20.15 9.32 -2.18
N ARG A 439 -18.89 8.95 -1.99
CA ARG A 439 -17.71 9.77 -2.23
C ARG A 439 -16.87 9.35 -3.45
N LEU A 440 -17.35 8.41 -4.27
CA LEU A 440 -16.70 8.02 -5.52
C LEU A 440 -16.78 9.13 -6.60
N GLN A 441 -16.51 10.37 -6.21
CA GLN A 441 -16.05 11.43 -7.11
C GLN A 441 -14.51 11.27 -7.23
N PRO A 442 -13.88 11.75 -8.31
CA PRO A 442 -12.53 11.32 -8.69
C PRO A 442 -11.56 11.36 -7.51
N TYR A 443 -11.04 10.19 -7.19
CA TYR A 443 -10.15 9.94 -6.09
C TYR A 443 -8.76 10.41 -6.45
N CYS A 444 -8.43 11.62 -6.04
CA CYS A 444 -7.05 12.00 -5.89
C CYS A 444 -6.63 11.57 -4.49
N TYR A 445 -5.99 10.43 -4.34
CA TYR A 445 -5.25 9.89 -3.20
C TYR A 445 -5.18 10.79 -1.96
N GLY A 446 -6.29 11.00 -1.22
CA GLY A 446 -6.34 11.76 0.01
C GLY A 446 -5.78 13.21 -0.05
N ILE A 447 -5.37 13.64 -1.22
CA ILE A 447 -4.82 14.97 -1.46
C ILE A 447 -5.96 15.79 -2.04
N GLY A 448 -6.78 16.37 -1.18
CA GLY A 448 -7.69 17.45 -1.57
C GLY A 448 -6.91 18.57 -2.26
N ASP A 449 -7.58 19.42 -3.03
CA ASP A 449 -6.98 20.55 -3.75
C ASP A 449 -6.15 21.48 -2.83
N GLU A 450 -6.31 21.39 -1.52
CA GLU A 450 -5.56 22.10 -0.48
C GLU A 450 -4.07 21.71 -0.39
N TRP A 451 -3.65 20.61 -1.03
CA TRP A 451 -2.31 20.04 -0.95
C TRP A 451 -1.51 20.13 -2.26
N ARG A 452 -2.05 20.83 -3.27
CA ARG A 452 -1.41 21.07 -4.56
C ARG A 452 -0.48 22.27 -4.60
#